data_54d32a1867578b59a51b78f31fd3bf76
#
_entry.id   54d32a1867578b59a51b78f31fd3bf76
#
_cell.length_a   1.000
_cell.length_b   1.000
_cell.length_c   1.000
_cell.angle_alpha   90.00
_cell.angle_beta   90.00
_cell.angle_gamma   90.00
#
_symmetry.space_group_name_H-M   'P 1'
#
loop_
_entity.id
_entity.type
_entity.pdbx_description
1 polymer ?
#
loop_
_entity_poly.entity_id
_entity_poly.type
_entity_poly.pdbx_seq_one_letter_code
_entity_poly.pdbx_strand_id
1 'polypeptide(L)'
;MDRETLTKALEYADLTSYQADAYLTLLEMGVSPAIEVGRESAVPVSQVYDVLRSLESKGYVETIEREKLYVQPCDPEAAMADLETRGELLNEAAEAVRERYRTPERMDARVGVTKRVETAVENAQELIDDAETVVEVAGSFEQLQSLSPALQAARDRGVVVRASVYIDQGDEPPAAFDPSGVLSELRVCTIPGPFLVVIDRNRTCFGPNTRSDEDYGVLVYDRILPFVFHWFFLTCLWNLYPTVYLDAEDQFTYVTIEEFIRDIVPLWESGFELGATVEGVDLPDGGETTVEGSVADISFYGDERPPSRLALSDLGAYKNLTLDTGDETAVVGGWGAVFEDMEIRTITLERIDIGETPFTHERRD
;
A
#
# COMPACT_ATOMS: atom_id res chain seq x y z
N MET A 1 29.34 -3.31 -22.90
CA MET A 1 27.99 -3.60 -23.45
C MET A 1 28.17 -4.70 -24.46
N ASP A 2 27.32 -5.74 -24.44
CA ASP A 2 27.37 -6.79 -25.45
C ASP A 2 26.76 -6.36 -26.79
N ARG A 3 27.00 -7.13 -27.86
CA ARG A 3 26.56 -6.79 -29.21
C ARG A 3 25.02 -6.69 -29.31
N GLU A 4 24.29 -7.54 -28.61
CA GLU A 4 22.82 -7.54 -28.64
C GLU A 4 22.23 -6.26 -28.02
N THR A 5 22.75 -5.86 -26.86
CA THR A 5 22.34 -4.62 -26.19
C THR A 5 22.70 -3.39 -27.01
N LEU A 6 23.89 -3.41 -27.67
CA LEU A 6 24.31 -2.30 -28.53
C LEU A 6 23.44 -2.21 -29.79
N THR A 7 23.06 -3.35 -30.39
CA THR A 7 22.12 -3.39 -31.51
C THR A 7 20.77 -2.77 -31.13
N LYS A 8 20.21 -3.16 -29.98
CA LYS A 8 18.96 -2.57 -29.47
C LYS A 8 19.08 -1.06 -29.22
N ALA A 9 20.19 -0.61 -28.67
CA ALA A 9 20.42 0.83 -28.46
C ALA A 9 20.44 1.60 -29.81
N LEU A 10 21.08 1.05 -30.82
CA LEU A 10 21.11 1.65 -32.16
C LEU A 10 19.73 1.60 -32.85
N GLU A 11 18.91 0.59 -32.59
CA GLU A 11 17.50 0.54 -33.06
C GLU A 11 16.68 1.65 -32.40
N TYR A 12 16.83 1.93 -31.11
CA TYR A 12 16.23 3.09 -30.45
C TYR A 12 16.72 4.43 -31.03
N ALA A 13 17.93 4.43 -31.60
CA ALA A 13 18.52 5.58 -32.28
C ALA A 13 18.14 5.67 -33.78
N ASP A 14 17.04 5.05 -34.18
CA ASP A 14 16.42 5.12 -35.49
C ASP A 14 17.20 4.35 -36.60
N LEU A 15 17.98 3.33 -36.24
CA LEU A 15 18.49 2.36 -37.19
C LEU A 15 17.56 1.16 -37.27
N THR A 16 17.43 0.56 -38.45
CA THR A 16 16.82 -0.76 -38.54
C THR A 16 17.76 -1.84 -38.04
N SER A 17 17.25 -3.02 -37.70
CA SER A 17 18.06 -4.16 -37.23
C SER A 17 19.19 -4.49 -38.22
N TYR A 18 18.91 -4.48 -39.53
CA TYR A 18 19.94 -4.70 -40.54
C TYR A 18 20.96 -3.58 -40.63
N GLN A 19 20.56 -2.33 -40.42
CA GLN A 19 21.49 -1.19 -40.38
C GLN A 19 22.42 -1.27 -39.17
N ALA A 20 21.87 -1.55 -37.98
CA ALA A 20 22.64 -1.70 -36.78
C ALA A 20 23.65 -2.85 -36.91
N ASP A 21 23.24 -4.02 -37.39
CA ASP A 21 24.13 -5.17 -37.53
C ASP A 21 25.21 -4.93 -38.62
N ALA A 22 24.86 -4.34 -39.77
CA ALA A 22 25.83 -3.98 -40.79
C ALA A 22 26.87 -2.96 -40.30
N TYR A 23 26.44 -1.94 -39.55
CA TYR A 23 27.31 -0.93 -38.98
C TYR A 23 28.28 -1.52 -37.97
N LEU A 24 27.78 -2.32 -37.01
CA LEU A 24 28.63 -3.00 -36.02
C LEU A 24 29.62 -3.96 -36.67
N THR A 25 29.18 -4.69 -37.69
CA THR A 25 30.06 -5.58 -38.45
C THR A 25 31.14 -4.78 -39.15
N LEU A 26 30.81 -3.64 -39.75
CA LEU A 26 31.78 -2.79 -40.45
C LEU A 26 32.79 -2.12 -39.47
N LEU A 27 32.36 -1.77 -38.25
CA LEU A 27 33.27 -1.27 -37.20
C LEU A 27 34.35 -2.32 -36.86
N GLU A 28 34.00 -3.60 -36.86
CA GLU A 28 34.94 -4.71 -36.59
C GLU A 28 35.86 -4.99 -37.79
N MET A 29 35.32 -4.89 -39.02
CA MET A 29 36.06 -5.20 -40.26
C MET A 29 36.91 -4.06 -40.77
N GLY A 30 36.54 -2.83 -40.44
CA GLY A 30 37.15 -1.63 -41.04
C GLY A 30 36.76 -1.48 -42.51
N VAL A 31 37.63 -0.85 -43.33
CA VAL A 31 37.38 -0.62 -44.76
C VAL A 31 37.24 -1.94 -45.50
N SER A 32 36.06 -2.23 -46.01
CA SER A 32 35.70 -3.54 -46.60
C SER A 32 34.84 -3.43 -47.85
N PRO A 33 34.93 -4.40 -48.77
CA PRO A 33 34.00 -4.47 -49.92
C PRO A 33 32.55 -4.67 -49.41
N ALA A 34 31.60 -3.92 -49.99
CA ALA A 34 30.16 -4.00 -49.61
C ALA A 34 29.59 -5.42 -49.57
N ILE A 35 29.99 -6.29 -50.50
CA ILE A 35 29.56 -7.69 -50.58
C ILE A 35 30.07 -8.49 -49.37
N GLU A 36 31.28 -8.19 -48.87
CA GLU A 36 31.85 -8.89 -47.70
C GLU A 36 31.12 -8.48 -46.41
N VAL A 37 30.75 -7.22 -46.27
CA VAL A 37 29.90 -6.76 -45.15
C VAL A 37 28.55 -7.53 -45.15
N GLY A 38 27.94 -7.73 -46.29
CA GLY A 38 26.69 -8.54 -46.39
C GLY A 38 26.88 -10.04 -46.10
N ARG A 39 28.11 -10.59 -46.23
CA ARG A 39 28.39 -11.99 -45.86
C ARG A 39 28.65 -12.19 -44.42
N GLU A 40 29.26 -11.22 -43.80
CA GLU A 40 29.66 -11.28 -42.38
C GLU A 40 28.58 -10.72 -41.44
N SER A 41 27.56 -10.04 -41.98
CA SER A 41 26.39 -9.51 -41.24
C SER A 41 25.13 -10.36 -41.50
N ALA A 42 24.07 -10.09 -40.71
CA ALA A 42 22.74 -10.68 -40.90
C ALA A 42 21.97 -10.09 -42.12
N VAL A 43 22.58 -9.14 -42.85
CA VAL A 43 21.94 -8.48 -44.01
C VAL A 43 21.95 -9.40 -45.22
N PRO A 44 20.77 -9.69 -45.87
CA PRO A 44 20.76 -10.40 -47.13
C PRO A 44 21.62 -9.72 -48.17
N VAL A 45 22.50 -10.46 -48.86
CA VAL A 45 23.43 -9.91 -49.86
C VAL A 45 22.70 -9.08 -50.95
N SER A 46 21.46 -9.40 -51.28
CA SER A 46 20.61 -8.63 -52.22
C SER A 46 20.20 -7.25 -51.70
N GLN A 47 20.26 -7.01 -50.37
CA GLN A 47 19.84 -5.75 -49.75
C GLN A 47 21.02 -4.95 -49.20
N VAL A 48 22.23 -5.49 -49.20
CA VAL A 48 23.38 -4.88 -48.58
C VAL A 48 23.69 -3.48 -49.14
N TYR A 49 23.55 -3.28 -50.41
CA TYR A 49 23.78 -1.98 -51.05
C TYR A 49 22.79 -0.92 -50.60
N ASP A 50 21.51 -1.29 -50.43
CA ASP A 50 20.46 -0.36 -50.01
C ASP A 50 20.64 -0.02 -48.51
N VAL A 51 21.00 -1.02 -47.69
CA VAL A 51 21.32 -0.83 -46.25
C VAL A 51 22.51 0.11 -46.09
N LEU A 52 23.60 -0.11 -46.86
CA LEU A 52 24.82 0.71 -46.78
C LEU A 52 24.60 2.15 -47.26
N ARG A 53 23.82 2.34 -48.34
CA ARG A 53 23.42 3.69 -48.80
C ARG A 53 22.57 4.43 -47.78
N SER A 54 21.69 3.70 -47.10
CA SER A 54 20.92 4.29 -46.02
C SER A 54 21.78 4.68 -44.81
N LEU A 55 22.77 3.86 -44.44
CA LEU A 55 23.74 4.20 -43.41
C LEU A 55 24.62 5.40 -43.81
N GLU A 56 25.00 5.50 -45.11
CA GLU A 56 25.74 6.63 -45.64
C GLU A 56 24.91 7.91 -45.57
N SER A 57 23.62 7.85 -45.94
CA SER A 57 22.73 9.02 -45.83
C SER A 57 22.50 9.49 -44.41
N LYS A 58 22.68 8.61 -43.44
CA LYS A 58 22.60 8.90 -42.01
C LYS A 58 23.97 9.29 -41.41
N GLY A 59 25.07 9.27 -42.20
CA GLY A 59 26.39 9.68 -41.76
C GLY A 59 27.20 8.64 -40.96
N TYR A 60 26.76 7.39 -40.91
CA TYR A 60 27.45 6.31 -40.20
C TYR A 60 28.59 5.69 -41.01
N VAL A 61 28.50 5.71 -42.31
CA VAL A 61 29.48 5.12 -43.23
C VAL A 61 29.72 6.02 -44.41
N GLU A 62 30.86 5.82 -45.08
CA GLU A 62 31.21 6.48 -46.34
C GLU A 62 31.50 5.39 -47.39
N THR A 63 30.97 5.58 -48.63
CA THR A 63 31.21 4.68 -49.75
C THR A 63 32.35 5.17 -50.61
N ILE A 64 33.23 4.25 -51.06
CA ILE A 64 34.38 4.53 -51.90
C ILE A 64 34.24 3.71 -53.21
N GLU A 65 34.02 4.35 -54.35
CA GLU A 65 33.97 3.70 -55.63
C GLU A 65 35.41 3.40 -56.13
N ARG A 66 35.68 2.10 -56.34
CA ARG A 66 36.89 1.57 -57.01
C ARG A 66 36.42 0.54 -58.05
N GLU A 67 37.22 -0.48 -58.35
CA GLU A 67 36.78 -1.63 -59.14
C GLU A 67 35.58 -2.37 -58.50
N LYS A 68 35.43 -2.23 -57.19
CA LYS A 68 34.28 -2.66 -56.38
C LYS A 68 33.90 -1.53 -55.44
N LEU A 69 32.66 -1.53 -54.97
CA LEU A 69 32.22 -0.60 -53.96
C LEU A 69 32.80 -1.01 -52.62
N TYR A 70 33.64 -0.16 -52.02
CA TYR A 70 34.16 -0.29 -50.67
C TYR A 70 33.36 0.61 -49.73
N VAL A 71 33.26 0.22 -48.49
CA VAL A 71 32.61 0.99 -47.44
C VAL A 71 33.54 1.08 -46.25
N GLN A 72 33.59 2.25 -45.62
CA GLN A 72 34.28 2.46 -44.38
C GLN A 72 33.36 3.10 -43.35
N PRO A 73 33.52 2.80 -42.04
CA PRO A 73 32.83 3.56 -41.02
C PRO A 73 33.32 4.99 -41.01
N CYS A 74 32.42 5.94 -40.87
CA CYS A 74 32.78 7.34 -40.54
C CYS A 74 33.38 7.39 -39.13
N ASP A 75 34.03 8.52 -38.79
CA ASP A 75 34.51 8.75 -37.43
C ASP A 75 33.33 8.59 -36.43
N PRO A 76 33.38 7.62 -35.52
CA PRO A 76 32.30 7.40 -34.56
C PRO A 76 31.98 8.65 -33.72
N GLU A 77 32.94 9.51 -33.45
CA GLU A 77 32.72 10.74 -32.66
C GLU A 77 31.64 11.63 -33.27
N ALA A 78 31.61 11.77 -34.61
CA ALA A 78 30.60 12.59 -35.28
C ALA A 78 29.19 11.98 -35.24
N ALA A 79 29.09 10.63 -35.40
CA ALA A 79 27.83 9.91 -35.33
C ALA A 79 27.28 9.83 -33.87
N MET A 80 28.18 9.66 -32.91
CA MET A 80 27.84 9.59 -31.49
C MET A 80 27.42 10.95 -30.93
N ALA A 81 28.02 12.04 -31.35
CA ALA A 81 27.64 13.40 -30.94
C ALA A 81 26.16 13.73 -31.22
N ASP A 82 25.60 13.24 -32.34
CA ASP A 82 24.16 13.39 -32.63
C ASP A 82 23.30 12.54 -31.66
N LEU A 83 23.73 11.31 -31.36
CA LEU A 83 23.06 10.45 -30.39
C LEU A 83 23.11 10.98 -28.98
N GLU A 84 24.26 11.52 -28.55
CA GLU A 84 24.40 12.15 -27.25
C GLU A 84 23.47 13.36 -27.11
N THR A 85 23.44 14.24 -28.13
CA THR A 85 22.52 15.39 -28.16
C THR A 85 21.07 14.99 -28.06
N ARG A 86 20.68 13.92 -28.76
CA ARG A 86 19.30 13.37 -28.67
C ARG A 86 19.03 12.77 -27.30
N GLY A 87 19.99 12.08 -26.70
CA GLY A 87 19.91 11.52 -25.36
C GLY A 87 19.72 12.61 -24.30
N GLU A 88 20.48 13.69 -24.39
CA GLU A 88 20.32 14.86 -23.51
C GLU A 88 18.95 15.50 -23.65
N LEU A 89 18.48 15.73 -24.88
CA LEU A 89 17.15 16.29 -25.16
C LEU A 89 16.02 15.42 -24.59
N LEU A 90 16.12 14.10 -24.72
CA LEU A 90 15.13 13.17 -24.18
C LEU A 90 15.12 13.18 -22.63
N ASN A 91 16.27 13.28 -22.00
CA ASN A 91 16.39 13.43 -20.57
C ASN A 91 15.77 14.75 -20.08
N GLU A 92 16.14 15.88 -20.74
CA GLU A 92 15.53 17.18 -20.44
C GLU A 92 14.01 17.17 -20.63
N ALA A 93 13.53 16.53 -21.70
CA ALA A 93 12.09 16.38 -21.94
C ALA A 93 11.42 15.56 -20.83
N ALA A 94 12.06 14.48 -20.38
CA ALA A 94 11.53 13.65 -19.30
C ALA A 94 11.47 14.43 -17.97
N GLU A 95 12.49 15.23 -17.65
CA GLU A 95 12.48 16.13 -16.49
C GLU A 95 11.39 17.20 -16.62
N ALA A 96 11.31 17.86 -17.78
CA ALA A 96 10.28 18.85 -18.03
C ALA A 96 8.85 18.31 -17.98
N VAL A 97 8.65 17.03 -18.34
CA VAL A 97 7.35 16.34 -18.17
C VAL A 97 7.09 16.07 -16.68
N ARG A 98 8.08 15.60 -15.92
CA ARG A 98 7.93 15.41 -14.46
C ARG A 98 7.59 16.71 -13.75
N GLU A 99 8.28 17.81 -14.07
CA GLU A 99 7.97 19.13 -13.49
C GLU A 99 6.57 19.66 -13.86
N ARG A 100 6.07 19.32 -15.05
CA ARG A 100 4.73 19.69 -15.50
C ARG A 100 3.65 18.75 -15.04
N TYR A 101 4.03 17.57 -14.60
CA TYR A 101 3.09 16.64 -13.98
C TYR A 101 2.68 17.23 -12.63
N ARG A 102 1.57 17.93 -12.65
CA ARG A 102 0.87 18.27 -11.42
C ARG A 102 0.16 17.00 -11.00
N THR A 103 0.51 16.46 -9.85
CA THR A 103 -0.36 15.51 -9.16
C THR A 103 -1.76 16.14 -9.20
N PRO A 104 -2.80 15.44 -9.69
CA PRO A 104 -4.13 16.00 -9.69
C PRO A 104 -4.40 16.53 -8.29
N GLU A 105 -4.73 17.82 -8.17
CA GLU A 105 -5.15 18.39 -6.88
C GLU A 105 -6.17 17.42 -6.32
N ARG A 106 -5.96 17.00 -5.05
CA ARG A 106 -6.87 16.09 -4.35
C ARG A 106 -8.28 16.56 -4.70
N MET A 107 -9.01 15.71 -5.44
CA MET A 107 -10.31 16.08 -5.99
C MET A 107 -11.10 16.69 -4.85
N ASP A 108 -11.68 17.88 -5.04
CA ASP A 108 -12.67 18.46 -4.12
C ASP A 108 -13.88 17.52 -3.92
N ALA A 109 -13.95 16.45 -4.67
CA ALA A 109 -14.92 15.38 -4.54
C ALA A 109 -14.56 14.48 -3.37
N ARG A 110 -15.45 14.38 -2.39
CA ARG A 110 -15.32 13.47 -1.24
C ARG A 110 -15.22 11.99 -1.66
N VAL A 111 -15.68 11.67 -2.86
CA VAL A 111 -15.64 10.31 -3.44
C VAL A 111 -15.18 10.40 -4.88
N GLY A 112 -14.12 9.67 -5.20
CA GLY A 112 -13.60 9.47 -6.54
C GLY A 112 -13.76 8.02 -6.98
N VAL A 113 -13.95 7.80 -8.30
CA VAL A 113 -13.98 6.46 -8.90
C VAL A 113 -12.90 6.38 -9.97
N THR A 114 -12.06 5.37 -9.90
CA THR A 114 -11.03 5.05 -10.88
C THR A 114 -11.48 3.90 -11.78
N LYS A 115 -10.88 3.79 -12.95
CA LYS A 115 -11.25 2.75 -13.95
C LYS A 115 -10.65 1.39 -13.63
N ARG A 116 -9.69 1.32 -12.71
CA ARG A 116 -8.97 0.08 -12.35
C ARG A 116 -8.66 0.05 -10.86
N VAL A 117 -8.66 -1.16 -10.31
CA VAL A 117 -8.31 -1.40 -8.90
C VAL A 117 -6.85 -1.07 -8.61
N GLU A 118 -5.93 -1.29 -9.57
CA GLU A 118 -4.51 -0.96 -9.40
C GLU A 118 -4.30 0.52 -9.07
N THR A 119 -5.10 1.41 -9.67
CA THR A 119 -5.05 2.85 -9.34
C THR A 119 -5.47 3.12 -7.89
N ALA A 120 -6.41 2.34 -7.34
CA ALA A 120 -6.76 2.47 -5.92
C ALA A 120 -5.64 1.94 -5.01
N VAL A 121 -4.91 0.89 -5.44
CA VAL A 121 -3.74 0.37 -4.71
C VAL A 121 -2.60 1.40 -4.72
N GLU A 122 -2.31 2.01 -5.88
CA GLU A 122 -1.30 3.08 -6.01
C GLU A 122 -1.63 4.29 -5.12
N ASN A 123 -2.89 4.74 -5.12
CA ASN A 123 -3.33 5.81 -4.23
C ASN A 123 -3.25 5.42 -2.75
N ALA A 124 -3.52 4.15 -2.41
CA ALA A 124 -3.38 3.69 -1.03
C ALA A 124 -1.93 3.80 -0.55
N GLN A 125 -0.92 3.51 -1.38
CA GLN A 125 0.49 3.72 -1.05
C GLN A 125 0.75 5.17 -0.64
N GLU A 126 0.35 6.13 -1.49
CA GLU A 126 0.55 7.56 -1.23
C GLU A 126 -0.17 8.02 0.05
N LEU A 127 -1.36 7.48 0.32
CA LEU A 127 -2.15 7.88 1.50
C LEU A 127 -1.62 7.27 2.81
N ILE A 128 -1.00 6.09 2.75
CA ILE A 128 -0.35 5.44 3.90
C ILE A 128 0.88 6.24 4.35
N ASP A 129 1.58 6.90 3.43
CA ASP A 129 2.73 7.75 3.78
C ASP A 129 2.34 8.91 4.71
N ASP A 130 1.08 9.36 4.65
CA ASP A 130 0.52 10.42 5.51
C ASP A 130 -0.27 9.84 6.72
N ALA A 131 -0.22 8.54 6.99
CA ALA A 131 -0.93 7.94 8.11
C ALA A 131 -0.31 8.34 9.45
N GLU A 132 -1.18 8.65 10.43
CA GLU A 132 -0.79 9.14 11.76
C GLU A 132 -1.14 8.16 12.89
N THR A 133 -2.25 7.41 12.76
CA THR A 133 -2.76 6.59 13.87
C THR A 133 -2.95 5.12 13.48
N VAL A 134 -3.74 4.85 12.44
CA VAL A 134 -4.13 3.49 12.09
C VAL A 134 -4.27 3.29 10.59
N VAL A 135 -3.79 2.13 10.12
CA VAL A 135 -4.03 1.63 8.77
C VAL A 135 -4.63 0.23 8.85
N GLU A 136 -5.81 0.05 8.28
CA GLU A 136 -6.48 -1.24 8.13
C GLU A 136 -6.44 -1.65 6.67
N VAL A 137 -5.90 -2.83 6.39
CA VAL A 137 -5.72 -3.36 5.02
C VAL A 137 -6.43 -4.69 4.87
N ALA A 138 -7.20 -4.86 3.81
CA ALA A 138 -7.68 -6.16 3.35
C ALA A 138 -7.41 -6.31 1.85
N GLY A 139 -6.86 -7.43 1.44
CA GLY A 139 -6.52 -7.64 0.04
C GLY A 139 -5.82 -8.97 -0.22
N SER A 140 -5.43 -9.19 -1.48
CA SER A 140 -4.59 -10.32 -1.83
C SER A 140 -3.17 -10.15 -1.25
N PHE A 141 -2.45 -11.26 -1.18
CA PHE A 141 -1.05 -11.22 -0.74
C PHE A 141 -0.18 -10.31 -1.64
N GLU A 142 -0.43 -10.31 -2.94
CA GLU A 142 0.27 -9.47 -3.90
C GLU A 142 0.03 -7.97 -3.63
N GLN A 143 -1.23 -7.60 -3.33
CA GLN A 143 -1.58 -6.24 -2.96
C GLN A 143 -0.91 -5.82 -1.64
N LEU A 144 -0.94 -6.68 -0.60
CA LEU A 144 -0.23 -6.40 0.65
C LEU A 144 1.27 -6.24 0.42
N GLN A 145 1.88 -7.10 -0.39
CA GLN A 145 3.30 -7.02 -0.70
C GLN A 145 3.67 -5.70 -1.42
N SER A 146 2.82 -5.23 -2.32
CA SER A 146 3.03 -3.94 -3.00
C SER A 146 2.94 -2.75 -2.04
N LEU A 147 2.10 -2.84 -1.00
CA LEU A 147 1.95 -1.81 0.04
C LEU A 147 3.03 -1.90 1.14
N SER A 148 3.75 -3.02 1.27
CA SER A 148 4.67 -3.28 2.39
C SER A 148 5.68 -2.16 2.66
N PRO A 149 6.31 -1.50 1.68
CA PRO A 149 7.24 -0.41 1.96
C PRO A 149 6.58 0.79 2.66
N ALA A 150 5.37 1.17 2.23
CA ALA A 150 4.61 2.26 2.86
C ALA A 150 4.10 1.87 4.25
N LEU A 151 3.64 0.61 4.42
CA LEU A 151 3.21 0.08 5.71
C LEU A 151 4.37 0.02 6.72
N GLN A 152 5.56 -0.41 6.29
CA GLN A 152 6.75 -0.39 7.15
C GLN A 152 7.10 1.04 7.58
N ALA A 153 7.11 1.99 6.65
CA ALA A 153 7.35 3.39 6.97
C ALA A 153 6.29 3.96 7.94
N ALA A 154 5.03 3.53 7.83
CA ALA A 154 3.97 3.88 8.79
C ALA A 154 4.24 3.26 10.18
N ARG A 155 4.64 1.99 10.25
CA ARG A 155 5.04 1.34 11.52
C ARG A 155 6.22 2.05 12.19
N ASP A 156 7.23 2.45 11.42
CA ASP A 156 8.39 3.21 11.94
C ASP A 156 7.99 4.56 12.57
N ARG A 157 6.80 5.09 12.21
CA ARG A 157 6.19 6.30 12.81
C ARG A 157 5.29 6.00 14.01
N GLY A 158 5.10 4.72 14.38
CA GLY A 158 4.21 4.29 15.48
C GLY A 158 2.75 4.07 15.06
N VAL A 159 2.44 4.05 13.76
CA VAL A 159 1.09 3.77 13.26
C VAL A 159 0.75 2.30 13.49
N VAL A 160 -0.46 2.03 14.00
CA VAL A 160 -0.96 0.66 14.12
C VAL A 160 -1.41 0.15 12.75
N VAL A 161 -0.80 -0.93 12.28
CA VAL A 161 -1.09 -1.50 10.96
C VAL A 161 -1.70 -2.90 11.10
N ARG A 162 -2.96 -3.04 10.70
CA ARG A 162 -3.73 -4.28 10.77
C ARG A 162 -4.01 -4.80 9.37
N ALA A 163 -3.69 -6.05 9.09
CA ALA A 163 -3.88 -6.64 7.76
C ALA A 163 -4.69 -7.94 7.80
N SER A 164 -5.64 -8.06 6.86
CA SER A 164 -6.42 -9.26 6.58
C SER A 164 -6.12 -9.72 5.16
N VAL A 165 -5.39 -10.82 5.01
CA VAL A 165 -4.91 -11.29 3.71
C VAL A 165 -5.73 -12.46 3.21
N TYR A 166 -6.14 -12.39 1.95
CA TYR A 166 -6.84 -13.47 1.28
C TYR A 166 -5.87 -14.50 0.74
N ILE A 167 -6.05 -15.76 1.13
CA ILE A 167 -5.36 -16.92 0.56
C ILE A 167 -6.39 -17.95 0.11
N ASP A 168 -6.03 -18.74 -0.87
CA ASP A 168 -6.89 -19.83 -1.31
C ASP A 168 -6.97 -20.93 -0.24
N GLN A 169 -8.12 -21.62 -0.20
CA GLN A 169 -8.37 -22.64 0.81
C GLN A 169 -7.35 -23.79 0.69
N GLY A 170 -6.55 -23.96 1.71
CA GLY A 170 -5.50 -24.99 1.77
C GLY A 170 -4.09 -24.44 1.48
N ASP A 171 -3.97 -23.18 1.08
CA ASP A 171 -2.69 -22.51 0.97
C ASP A 171 -2.24 -21.94 2.32
N GLU A 172 -0.93 -21.83 2.49
CA GLU A 172 -0.33 -21.10 3.62
C GLU A 172 0.20 -19.75 3.12
N PRO A 173 0.28 -18.73 3.99
CA PRO A 173 0.96 -17.50 3.65
C PRO A 173 2.38 -17.81 3.13
N PRO A 174 2.85 -17.14 2.06
CA PRO A 174 4.18 -17.40 1.53
C PRO A 174 5.23 -17.29 2.63
N ALA A 175 6.03 -18.34 2.82
CA ALA A 175 7.08 -18.41 3.85
C ALA A 175 8.14 -17.28 3.73
N ALA A 176 8.15 -16.57 2.61
CA ALA A 176 9.07 -15.46 2.36
C ALA A 176 8.56 -14.10 2.90
N PHE A 177 7.31 -14.00 3.37
CA PHE A 177 6.79 -12.77 3.94
C PHE A 177 6.99 -12.75 5.46
N ASP A 178 7.82 -11.84 5.91
CA ASP A 178 8.01 -11.54 7.33
C ASP A 178 7.13 -10.33 7.69
N PRO A 179 6.09 -10.49 8.52
CA PRO A 179 5.24 -9.38 8.93
C PRO A 179 5.89 -8.47 9.98
N SER A 180 6.99 -8.89 10.60
CA SER A 180 7.65 -8.12 11.67
C SER A 180 8.19 -6.78 11.13
N GLY A 181 7.91 -5.71 11.88
CA GLY A 181 8.22 -4.34 11.46
C GLY A 181 7.34 -3.77 10.33
N VAL A 182 6.45 -4.58 9.74
CA VAL A 182 5.50 -4.14 8.69
C VAL A 182 4.08 -4.06 9.22
N LEU A 183 3.69 -5.00 10.08
CA LEU A 183 2.33 -5.12 10.60
C LEU A 183 2.32 -5.16 12.12
N SER A 184 1.28 -4.61 12.74
CA SER A 184 0.91 -4.83 14.14
C SER A 184 0.23 -6.18 14.31
N GLU A 185 -0.70 -6.51 13.42
CA GLU A 185 -1.44 -7.78 13.44
C GLU A 185 -1.77 -8.24 12.02
N LEU A 186 -1.62 -9.55 11.80
CA LEU A 186 -2.01 -10.21 10.56
C LEU A 186 -3.06 -11.29 10.83
N ARG A 187 -4.12 -11.26 10.03
CA ARG A 187 -5.12 -12.33 9.92
C ARG A 187 -5.19 -12.88 8.52
N VAL A 188 -5.60 -14.12 8.40
CA VAL A 188 -5.70 -14.81 7.11
C VAL A 188 -7.14 -15.20 6.84
N CYS A 189 -7.67 -14.66 5.76
CA CYS A 189 -9.00 -14.95 5.25
C CYS A 189 -8.94 -16.02 4.16
N THR A 190 -9.77 -17.06 4.27
CA THR A 190 -9.89 -18.12 3.25
C THR A 190 -10.99 -17.85 2.22
N ILE A 191 -11.76 -16.78 2.42
CA ILE A 191 -12.78 -16.32 1.48
C ILE A 191 -12.27 -15.01 0.87
N PRO A 192 -12.03 -14.98 -0.46
CA PRO A 192 -11.59 -13.76 -1.13
C PRO A 192 -12.62 -12.64 -0.98
N GLY A 193 -12.17 -11.50 -0.49
CA GLY A 193 -12.93 -10.28 -0.34
C GLY A 193 -12.42 -9.15 -1.25
N PRO A 194 -12.95 -7.94 -1.14
CA PRO A 194 -12.50 -6.79 -1.90
C PRO A 194 -11.13 -6.30 -1.42
N PHE A 195 -10.43 -5.54 -2.27
CA PHE A 195 -9.34 -4.68 -1.81
C PHE A 195 -9.95 -3.55 -0.97
N LEU A 196 -9.40 -3.34 0.22
CA LEU A 196 -9.83 -2.28 1.12
C LEU A 196 -8.65 -1.78 1.94
N VAL A 197 -8.47 -0.47 1.97
CA VAL A 197 -7.57 0.20 2.90
C VAL A 197 -8.34 1.34 3.57
N VAL A 198 -8.36 1.36 4.90
CA VAL A 198 -8.92 2.46 5.70
C VAL A 198 -7.78 3.10 6.49
N ILE A 199 -7.62 4.41 6.37
CA ILE A 199 -6.50 5.16 6.95
C ILE A 199 -7.06 6.27 7.85
N ASP A 200 -6.63 6.32 9.10
CA ASP A 200 -6.94 7.35 10.09
C ASP A 200 -8.43 7.72 10.18
N ARG A 201 -9.30 6.78 9.84
CA ARG A 201 -10.77 6.94 9.87
C ARG A 201 -11.32 8.05 8.97
N ASN A 202 -10.53 8.58 8.03
CA ASN A 202 -10.94 9.68 7.17
C ASN A 202 -10.63 9.45 5.68
N ARG A 203 -9.91 8.39 5.34
CA ARG A 203 -9.54 8.03 3.97
C ARG A 203 -9.78 6.56 3.72
N THR A 204 -10.28 6.22 2.54
CA THR A 204 -10.48 4.83 2.14
C THR A 204 -10.16 4.64 0.68
N CYS A 205 -9.44 3.56 0.37
CA CYS A 205 -9.28 3.01 -0.95
C CYS A 205 -9.98 1.66 -1.00
N PHE A 206 -10.84 1.46 -2.00
CA PHE A 206 -11.61 0.24 -2.18
C PHE A 206 -11.56 -0.21 -3.64
N GLY A 207 -11.57 -1.51 -3.87
CA GLY A 207 -11.74 -2.12 -5.19
C GLY A 207 -12.44 -3.46 -5.09
N PRO A 208 -13.13 -3.93 -6.14
CA PRO A 208 -13.75 -5.24 -6.14
C PRO A 208 -12.72 -6.34 -5.97
N ASN A 209 -13.19 -7.52 -5.65
CA ASN A 209 -12.38 -8.73 -5.58
C ASN A 209 -11.73 -9.03 -6.94
N THR A 210 -10.49 -9.52 -6.95
CA THR A 210 -9.76 -9.96 -8.14
C THR A 210 -10.46 -11.06 -8.96
N ARG A 211 -11.44 -11.75 -8.38
CA ARG A 211 -12.30 -12.73 -9.05
C ARG A 211 -13.59 -12.12 -9.63
N SER A 212 -13.81 -10.81 -9.46
CA SER A 212 -14.91 -10.09 -10.10
C SER A 212 -14.59 -9.83 -11.56
N ASP A 213 -15.60 -9.84 -12.42
CA ASP A 213 -15.50 -9.36 -13.79
C ASP A 213 -15.46 -7.81 -13.86
N GLU A 214 -15.66 -7.13 -12.73
CA GLU A 214 -15.62 -5.68 -12.63
C GLU A 214 -14.24 -5.22 -12.17
N ASP A 215 -13.73 -4.17 -12.82
CA ASP A 215 -12.46 -3.54 -12.51
C ASP A 215 -12.66 -2.04 -12.34
N TYR A 216 -12.63 -1.58 -11.08
CA TYR A 216 -12.69 -0.17 -10.71
C TYR A 216 -12.11 0.03 -9.31
N GLY A 217 -11.75 1.28 -9.00
CA GLY A 217 -11.39 1.67 -7.63
C GLY A 217 -12.29 2.79 -7.13
N VAL A 218 -12.48 2.86 -5.82
CA VAL A 218 -13.18 3.95 -5.13
C VAL A 218 -12.22 4.58 -4.13
N LEU A 219 -12.10 5.89 -4.20
CA LEU A 219 -11.31 6.70 -3.28
C LEU A 219 -12.25 7.57 -2.46
N VAL A 220 -12.13 7.53 -1.14
CA VAL A 220 -12.98 8.28 -0.22
C VAL A 220 -12.13 9.18 0.67
N TYR A 221 -12.49 10.45 0.72
CA TYR A 221 -11.89 11.48 1.58
C TYR A 221 -13.01 12.12 2.41
N ASP A 222 -13.46 11.43 3.45
CA ASP A 222 -14.62 11.79 4.24
C ASP A 222 -14.50 11.18 5.65
N ARG A 223 -15.20 11.71 6.64
CA ARG A 223 -15.20 11.14 8.00
C ARG A 223 -16.34 10.16 8.27
N ILE A 224 -17.32 10.06 7.36
CA ILE A 224 -18.54 9.26 7.55
C ILE A 224 -18.46 7.94 6.77
N LEU A 225 -18.15 8.02 5.47
CA LEU A 225 -18.08 6.81 4.63
C LEU A 225 -16.98 5.82 5.07
N PRO A 226 -15.78 6.25 5.47
CA PRO A 226 -14.77 5.33 6.01
C PRO A 226 -15.24 4.54 7.23
N PHE A 227 -16.18 5.06 8.03
CA PHE A 227 -16.81 4.33 9.12
C PHE A 227 -17.57 3.09 8.61
N VAL A 228 -18.27 3.19 7.48
CA VAL A 228 -18.97 2.05 6.87
C VAL A 228 -17.98 0.98 6.40
N PHE A 229 -16.86 1.40 5.79
CA PHE A 229 -15.80 0.50 5.34
C PHE A 229 -15.04 -0.13 6.51
N HIS A 230 -14.74 0.65 7.54
CA HIS A 230 -14.16 0.13 8.77
C HIS A 230 -15.06 -0.92 9.42
N TRP A 231 -16.38 -0.64 9.51
CA TRP A 231 -17.32 -1.60 10.10
C TRP A 231 -17.42 -2.90 9.28
N PHE A 232 -17.35 -2.78 7.96
CA PHE A 232 -17.24 -3.94 7.08
C PHE A 232 -15.92 -4.70 7.30
N PHE A 233 -14.80 -3.99 7.39
CA PHE A 233 -13.51 -4.60 7.73
C PHE A 233 -13.59 -5.34 9.06
N LEU A 234 -14.01 -4.68 10.12
CA LEU A 234 -14.05 -5.21 11.47
C LEU A 234 -14.95 -6.45 11.59
N THR A 235 -16.13 -6.42 11.00
CA THR A 235 -17.14 -7.48 11.17
C THR A 235 -17.04 -8.61 10.15
N CYS A 236 -16.64 -8.33 8.93
CA CYS A 236 -16.64 -9.30 7.84
C CYS A 236 -15.25 -9.82 7.47
N LEU A 237 -14.20 -9.01 7.66
CA LEU A 237 -12.86 -9.34 7.19
C LEU A 237 -11.86 -9.58 8.33
N TRP A 238 -12.19 -9.16 9.55
CA TRP A 238 -11.26 -9.18 10.68
C TRP A 238 -11.66 -10.20 11.75
N ASN A 239 -12.75 -9.98 12.44
CA ASN A 239 -13.10 -10.78 13.62
C ASN A 239 -13.49 -12.24 13.34
N LEU A 240 -13.76 -12.59 12.10
CA LEU A 240 -14.13 -13.96 11.70
C LEU A 240 -12.90 -14.86 11.54
N TYR A 241 -11.70 -14.30 11.49
CA TYR A 241 -10.50 -15.03 11.12
C TYR A 241 -9.47 -15.02 12.24
N PRO A 242 -8.68 -16.09 12.38
CA PRO A 242 -7.68 -16.18 13.44
C PRO A 242 -6.51 -15.25 13.18
N THR A 243 -5.93 -14.70 14.26
CA THR A 243 -4.66 -14.01 14.24
C THR A 243 -3.54 -15.01 13.95
N VAL A 244 -2.72 -14.72 12.95
CA VAL A 244 -1.53 -15.52 12.59
C VAL A 244 -0.22 -14.84 12.98
N TYR A 245 -0.26 -13.52 13.15
CA TYR A 245 0.84 -12.72 13.68
C TYR A 245 0.28 -11.58 14.52
N LEU A 246 0.94 -11.31 15.65
CA LEU A 246 0.68 -10.16 16.52
C LEU A 246 2.02 -9.67 17.05
N ASP A 247 2.30 -8.38 16.84
CA ASP A 247 3.47 -7.75 17.41
C ASP A 247 3.33 -7.67 18.93
N ALA A 248 4.39 -8.02 19.65
CA ALA A 248 4.37 -8.05 21.11
C ALA A 248 4.16 -6.65 21.74
N GLU A 249 4.62 -5.60 21.06
CA GLU A 249 4.47 -4.22 21.52
C GLU A 249 3.01 -3.73 21.40
N ASP A 250 2.24 -4.27 20.45
CA ASP A 250 0.86 -3.89 20.21
C ASP A 250 -0.17 -4.82 20.88
N GLN A 251 0.29 -5.81 21.65
CA GLN A 251 -0.57 -6.88 22.22
C GLN A 251 -1.76 -6.37 23.03
N PHE A 252 -1.62 -5.24 23.72
CA PHE A 252 -2.65 -4.66 24.58
C PHE A 252 -3.17 -3.31 24.06
N THR A 253 -2.85 -2.97 22.82
CA THR A 253 -3.29 -1.74 22.17
C THR A 253 -4.46 -2.02 21.23
N TYR A 254 -5.53 -1.30 21.42
CA TYR A 254 -6.78 -1.40 20.65
C TYR A 254 -7.02 -0.10 19.89
N VAL A 255 -7.42 -0.23 18.65
CA VAL A 255 -7.82 0.90 17.80
C VAL A 255 -9.34 1.07 17.73
N THR A 256 -10.10 0.19 18.38
CA THR A 256 -11.57 0.25 18.46
C THR A 256 -12.03 0.01 19.89
N ILE A 257 -13.00 0.83 20.34
CA ILE A 257 -13.61 0.65 21.66
C ILE A 257 -14.40 -0.66 21.73
N GLU A 258 -14.93 -1.11 20.62
CA GLU A 258 -15.71 -2.35 20.50
C GLU A 258 -14.88 -3.59 20.84
N GLU A 259 -13.67 -3.68 20.31
CA GLU A 259 -12.76 -4.78 20.60
C GLU A 259 -12.28 -4.72 22.03
N PHE A 260 -11.91 -3.53 22.50
CA PHE A 260 -11.53 -3.31 23.88
C PHE A 260 -12.62 -3.76 24.85
N ILE A 261 -13.85 -3.24 24.71
CA ILE A 261 -14.99 -3.61 25.57
C ILE A 261 -15.26 -5.11 25.52
N ARG A 262 -15.28 -5.70 24.31
CA ARG A 262 -15.50 -7.15 24.16
C ARG A 262 -14.49 -7.97 24.98
N ASP A 263 -13.24 -7.58 24.96
CA ASP A 263 -12.15 -8.34 25.56
C ASP A 263 -12.02 -8.10 27.06
N ILE A 264 -12.35 -6.89 27.56
CA ILE A 264 -12.24 -6.58 28.98
C ILE A 264 -13.47 -6.90 29.80
N VAL A 265 -14.68 -6.90 29.22
CA VAL A 265 -15.93 -7.16 29.98
C VAL A 265 -15.88 -8.43 30.81
N PRO A 266 -15.39 -9.58 30.32
CA PRO A 266 -15.31 -10.79 31.14
C PRO A 266 -14.38 -10.65 32.36
N LEU A 267 -13.33 -9.85 32.26
CA LEU A 267 -12.42 -9.57 33.37
C LEU A 267 -13.08 -8.62 34.35
N TRP A 268 -13.65 -7.53 33.85
CA TRP A 268 -14.33 -6.52 34.65
C TRP A 268 -15.51 -7.09 35.45
N GLU A 269 -16.36 -7.92 34.83
CA GLU A 269 -17.44 -8.65 35.51
C GLU A 269 -16.94 -9.68 36.53
N SER A 270 -15.73 -10.20 36.33
CA SER A 270 -15.09 -11.10 37.28
C SER A 270 -14.47 -10.38 38.52
N GLY A 271 -14.57 -9.03 38.55
CA GLY A 271 -14.11 -8.20 39.64
C GLY A 271 -12.63 -7.81 39.56
N PHE A 272 -12.02 -7.89 38.38
CA PHE A 272 -10.70 -7.31 38.15
C PHE A 272 -10.79 -5.78 38.03
N GLU A 273 -9.82 -5.09 38.59
CA GLU A 273 -9.58 -3.67 38.37
C GLU A 273 -8.70 -3.51 37.15
N LEU A 274 -9.17 -2.73 36.18
CA LEU A 274 -8.52 -2.55 34.88
C LEU A 274 -8.07 -1.10 34.73
N GLY A 275 -6.78 -0.89 34.50
CA GLY A 275 -6.22 0.43 34.19
C GLY A 275 -5.98 0.56 32.69
N ALA A 276 -6.37 1.68 32.11
CA ALA A 276 -6.19 1.94 30.69
C ALA A 276 -5.69 3.37 30.44
N THR A 277 -4.91 3.49 29.37
CA THR A 277 -4.54 4.78 28.76
C THR A 277 -5.29 4.92 27.45
N VAL A 278 -5.97 6.05 27.26
CA VAL A 278 -6.72 6.37 26.06
C VAL A 278 -6.14 7.61 25.40
N GLU A 279 -5.75 7.46 24.16
CA GLU A 279 -5.36 8.59 23.31
C GLU A 279 -6.50 8.86 22.31
N GLY A 280 -6.82 10.13 22.11
CA GLY A 280 -7.95 10.49 21.29
C GLY A 280 -8.11 11.98 21.07
N VAL A 281 -9.31 12.37 20.69
CA VAL A 281 -9.69 13.75 20.42
C VAL A 281 -10.71 14.20 21.46
N ASP A 282 -10.40 15.26 22.17
CA ASP A 282 -11.34 15.96 23.05
C ASP A 282 -12.49 16.52 22.20
N LEU A 283 -13.72 16.19 22.53
CA LEU A 283 -14.88 16.59 21.71
C LEU A 283 -15.25 18.07 21.88
N PRO A 284 -15.20 18.67 23.08
CA PRO A 284 -15.40 20.10 23.27
C PRO A 284 -14.42 20.98 22.49
N ASP A 285 -13.13 20.67 22.57
CA ASP A 285 -12.05 21.53 22.08
C ASP A 285 -11.49 21.09 20.72
N GLY A 286 -11.71 19.84 20.33
CA GLY A 286 -11.21 19.23 19.08
C GLY A 286 -9.70 18.99 19.07
N GLY A 287 -9.02 19.08 20.20
CA GLY A 287 -7.58 18.84 20.37
C GLY A 287 -7.28 17.38 20.67
N GLU A 288 -6.05 16.98 20.38
CA GLU A 288 -5.55 15.67 20.84
C GLU A 288 -5.40 15.66 22.35
N THR A 289 -5.82 14.57 22.98
CA THR A 289 -5.79 14.41 24.43
C THR A 289 -5.46 12.97 24.79
N THR A 290 -4.86 12.80 25.99
CA THR A 290 -4.57 11.51 26.58
C THR A 290 -5.17 11.46 27.97
N VAL A 291 -5.91 10.40 28.26
CA VAL A 291 -6.52 10.13 29.56
C VAL A 291 -6.06 8.79 30.09
N GLU A 292 -5.52 8.77 31.31
CA GLU A 292 -5.16 7.56 32.04
C GLU A 292 -6.10 7.38 33.24
N GLY A 293 -6.63 6.19 33.43
CA GLY A 293 -7.55 5.92 34.53
C GLY A 293 -7.90 4.45 34.70
N SER A 294 -8.68 4.18 35.73
CA SER A 294 -9.27 2.86 35.96
C SER A 294 -10.66 2.78 35.32
N VAL A 295 -11.01 1.64 34.75
CA VAL A 295 -12.35 1.39 34.19
C VAL A 295 -13.38 1.41 35.31
N ALA A 296 -14.20 2.46 35.33
CA ALA A 296 -15.24 2.66 36.34
C ALA A 296 -16.61 2.13 35.88
N ASP A 297 -16.94 2.30 34.60
CA ASP A 297 -18.20 1.82 34.04
C ASP A 297 -18.08 1.51 32.55
N ILE A 298 -18.89 0.59 32.07
CA ILE A 298 -19.02 0.23 30.64
C ILE A 298 -20.50 0.28 30.31
N SER A 299 -20.89 1.17 29.38
CA SER A 299 -22.26 1.31 28.94
C SER A 299 -22.41 0.98 27.44
N PHE A 300 -23.44 0.24 27.07
CA PHE A 300 -23.82 -0.02 25.69
C PHE A 300 -25.33 -0.17 25.54
N TYR A 301 -25.82 0.08 24.30
CA TYR A 301 -27.26 0.09 24.04
C TYR A 301 -27.82 -1.33 23.96
N GLY A 302 -28.90 -1.58 24.69
CA GLY A 302 -29.77 -2.74 24.45
C GLY A 302 -29.72 -3.84 25.51
N ASP A 303 -28.91 -3.69 26.57
CA ASP A 303 -28.91 -4.72 27.59
C ASP A 303 -28.82 -4.16 29.03
N GLU A 304 -29.70 -4.68 29.90
CA GLU A 304 -29.58 -4.49 31.35
C GLU A 304 -28.53 -5.46 31.96
N ARG A 305 -28.03 -6.43 31.15
CA ARG A 305 -26.94 -7.36 31.52
C ARG A 305 -26.18 -7.80 30.29
N PRO A 306 -24.85 -7.63 30.25
CA PRO A 306 -24.06 -8.16 29.17
C PRO A 306 -24.19 -9.68 29.10
N PRO A 307 -24.33 -10.26 27.89
CA PRO A 307 -24.24 -11.70 27.71
C PRO A 307 -22.87 -12.18 28.17
N SER A 308 -22.78 -13.41 28.65
CA SER A 308 -21.52 -14.04 29.09
C SER A 308 -20.43 -14.05 27.99
N ARG A 309 -20.78 -13.64 26.77
CA ARG A 309 -19.89 -13.43 25.63
C ARG A 309 -20.49 -12.36 24.72
N LEU A 310 -19.94 -11.15 24.76
CA LEU A 310 -20.29 -10.06 23.88
C LEU A 310 -19.85 -10.35 22.45
N ALA A 311 -20.75 -10.18 21.49
CA ALA A 311 -20.39 -10.11 20.08
C ALA A 311 -20.20 -8.64 19.66
N LEU A 312 -19.40 -8.37 18.65
CA LEU A 312 -19.22 -7.00 18.14
C LEU A 312 -20.53 -6.38 17.63
N SER A 313 -21.48 -7.20 17.14
CA SER A 313 -22.81 -6.77 16.75
C SER A 313 -23.60 -6.13 17.90
N ASP A 314 -23.34 -6.56 19.13
CA ASP A 314 -24.00 -6.03 20.33
C ASP A 314 -23.48 -4.62 20.67
N LEU A 315 -22.28 -4.31 20.19
CA LEU A 315 -21.59 -3.02 20.35
C LEU A 315 -21.72 -2.10 19.12
N GLY A 316 -22.58 -2.46 18.16
CA GLY A 316 -22.75 -1.69 16.91
C GLY A 316 -23.45 -0.34 17.07
N ALA A 317 -24.20 -0.16 18.17
CA ALA A 317 -24.91 1.07 18.47
C ALA A 317 -24.13 1.93 19.48
N TYR A 318 -24.84 2.62 20.37
CA TYR A 318 -24.23 3.43 21.41
C TYR A 318 -23.44 2.59 22.41
N LYS A 319 -22.21 2.98 22.69
CA LYS A 319 -21.31 2.41 23.68
C LYS A 319 -20.33 3.45 24.16
N ASN A 320 -19.97 3.38 25.41
CA ASN A 320 -18.91 4.18 26.00
C ASN A 320 -18.18 3.45 27.12
N LEU A 321 -17.04 3.98 27.48
CA LEU A 321 -16.22 3.58 28.59
C LEU A 321 -16.06 4.79 29.53
N THR A 322 -16.29 4.60 30.83
CA THR A 322 -16.00 5.61 31.83
C THR A 322 -14.72 5.26 32.54
N LEU A 323 -13.76 6.18 32.54
CA LEU A 323 -12.51 6.07 33.28
C LEU A 323 -12.55 6.96 34.52
N ASP A 324 -12.14 6.41 35.66
CA ASP A 324 -11.86 7.16 36.89
C ASP A 324 -10.38 7.55 36.86
N THR A 325 -10.12 8.86 36.77
CA THR A 325 -8.76 9.41 36.72
C THR A 325 -8.23 9.74 38.15
N GLY A 326 -9.05 9.52 39.17
CA GLY A 326 -8.77 9.85 40.58
C GLY A 326 -9.31 11.22 40.99
N ASP A 327 -9.26 12.22 40.12
CA ASP A 327 -9.80 13.56 40.37
C ASP A 327 -11.20 13.75 39.79
N GLU A 328 -11.44 13.14 38.62
CA GLU A 328 -12.67 13.22 37.89
C GLU A 328 -12.93 11.94 37.08
N THR A 329 -14.05 11.87 36.40
CA THR A 329 -14.36 10.79 35.47
C THR A 329 -14.36 11.30 34.04
N ALA A 330 -13.78 10.53 33.12
CA ALA A 330 -13.81 10.80 31.68
C ALA A 330 -14.66 9.75 30.96
N VAL A 331 -15.61 10.22 30.15
CA VAL A 331 -16.45 9.36 29.31
C VAL A 331 -15.87 9.29 27.92
N VAL A 332 -15.51 8.11 27.49
CA VAL A 332 -14.79 7.85 26.25
C VAL A 332 -15.71 7.11 25.27
N GLY A 333 -15.86 7.66 24.07
CA GLY A 333 -16.66 7.08 23.00
C GLY A 333 -15.79 6.52 21.87
N GLY A 334 -16.43 5.69 21.05
CA GLY A 334 -15.81 5.15 19.83
C GLY A 334 -15.85 6.15 18.67
N TRP A 335 -15.58 5.64 17.47
CA TRP A 335 -15.65 6.45 16.25
C TRP A 335 -17.03 7.06 16.05
N GLY A 336 -17.07 8.38 15.89
CA GLY A 336 -18.31 9.13 15.77
C GLY A 336 -19.00 9.46 17.10
N ALA A 337 -18.27 9.42 18.20
CA ALA A 337 -18.73 9.89 19.51
C ALA A 337 -19.26 11.33 19.45
N VAL A 338 -20.37 11.60 20.17
CA VAL A 338 -21.08 12.90 20.14
C VAL A 338 -21.43 13.39 21.54
N PHE A 339 -21.65 12.47 22.48
CA PHE A 339 -22.14 12.79 23.83
C PHE A 339 -21.09 12.57 24.91
N GLU A 340 -19.98 11.96 24.52
CA GLU A 340 -18.85 11.63 25.36
C GLU A 340 -17.91 12.83 25.51
N ASP A 341 -16.93 12.75 26.39
CA ASP A 341 -15.92 13.79 26.56
C ASP A 341 -14.85 13.70 25.46
N MET A 342 -14.54 12.48 24.98
CA MET A 342 -13.55 12.27 23.94
C MET A 342 -13.91 11.11 22.99
N GLU A 343 -13.43 11.22 21.74
CA GLU A 343 -13.41 10.14 20.74
C GLU A 343 -12.05 9.46 20.75
N ILE A 344 -12.00 8.14 20.93
CA ILE A 344 -10.75 7.40 20.96
C ILE A 344 -10.04 7.37 19.61
N ARG A 345 -8.70 7.30 19.68
CA ARG A 345 -7.80 6.85 18.61
C ARG A 345 -7.23 5.49 18.96
N THR A 346 -6.64 5.37 20.14
CA THR A 346 -6.11 4.13 20.69
C THR A 346 -6.50 3.98 22.14
N ILE A 347 -6.62 2.73 22.59
CA ILE A 347 -6.74 2.37 24.02
C ILE A 347 -5.68 1.31 24.33
N THR A 348 -4.87 1.53 25.33
CA THR A 348 -3.91 0.56 25.83
C THR A 348 -4.34 0.06 27.20
N LEU A 349 -4.47 -1.26 27.35
CA LEU A 349 -4.70 -1.88 28.65
C LEU A 349 -3.37 -1.98 29.41
N GLU A 350 -3.21 -1.14 30.44
CA GLU A 350 -1.94 -1.01 31.18
C GLU A 350 -1.84 -1.94 32.38
N ARG A 351 -2.98 -2.21 33.03
CA ARG A 351 -3.01 -2.91 34.31
C ARG A 351 -4.22 -3.79 34.46
N ILE A 352 -4.00 -4.96 35.06
CA ILE A 352 -5.05 -5.90 35.47
C ILE A 352 -4.73 -6.30 36.89
N ASP A 353 -5.53 -5.82 37.88
CA ASP A 353 -5.36 -6.12 39.31
C ASP A 353 -6.55 -6.93 39.82
N ILE A 354 -6.33 -7.68 40.91
CA ILE A 354 -7.42 -8.35 41.59
C ILE A 354 -8.07 -7.31 42.51
N GLY A 355 -9.32 -6.93 42.24
CA GLY A 355 -10.07 -5.99 43.05
C GLY A 355 -10.21 -6.45 44.52
N GLU A 356 -10.18 -5.51 45.46
CA GLU A 356 -10.27 -5.80 46.90
C GLU A 356 -11.64 -6.38 47.33
N THR A 357 -12.59 -6.57 46.45
CA THR A 357 -13.94 -7.05 46.82
C THR A 357 -13.91 -8.56 47.05
N PRO A 358 -14.18 -9.05 48.30
CA PRO A 358 -14.24 -10.48 48.53
C PRO A 358 -15.39 -11.09 47.77
N PHE A 359 -15.13 -12.18 47.03
CA PHE A 359 -16.12 -13.02 46.37
C PHE A 359 -17.24 -13.42 47.33
N THR A 360 -18.33 -12.70 47.37
CA THR A 360 -19.55 -13.13 48.03
C THR A 360 -20.29 -14.05 47.08
N HIS A 361 -20.02 -15.35 47.17
CA HIS A 361 -20.86 -16.37 46.59
C HIS A 361 -22.19 -16.36 47.37
N GLU A 362 -23.16 -15.57 46.99
CA GLU A 362 -24.54 -15.82 47.35
C GLU A 362 -25.00 -17.06 46.57
N ARG A 363 -24.97 -18.20 47.25
CA ARG A 363 -25.74 -19.37 46.80
C ARG A 363 -27.23 -18.96 46.84
N ARG A 364 -27.84 -18.79 45.68
CA ARG A 364 -29.29 -18.80 45.59
C ARG A 364 -29.72 -20.24 45.62
N ASP A 365 -30.38 -20.63 46.76
CA ASP A 365 -31.20 -21.84 46.91
C ASP A 365 -32.40 -21.86 45.97
#